data_9eeac06bac236adb773b5d24e8ca2b3d
#
_entry.id   9eeac06bac236adb773b5d24e8ca2b3d
#
_cell.length_a   1.000
_cell.length_b   1.000
_cell.length_c   1.000
_cell.angle_alpha   90.00
_cell.angle_beta   90.00
_cell.angle_gamma   90.00
#
_symmetry.space_group_name_H-M   'P 1'
#
loop_
_entity.id
_entity.type
_entity.pdbx_description
1 polymer ?
#
loop_
_entity_poly.entity_id
_entity_poly.type
_entity_poly.pdbx_seq_one_letter_code
_entity_poly.pdbx_strand_id
1 'polypeptide(L)'
;MIQLGNGILVEMNGCSFRFDPKRVLPDEISMISHAHSDHLPSSFKQMSAICSPVTRDMIKARRNKEIAICSDDRVTELEAGHIAGSKMFLVDGETSVLYTGDFCTREKEQTKAAKPRKCDILITEATYGKPQYVFPDHDEIMSIARDWLQDIVGKDGCAVLYAYPLGKSQEVSVSERSSSSPSSRDC
;
A
#
# COMPACT_ATOMS: atom_id res chain seq x y z
N MET A 1 4.65 22.70 -11.19
CA MET A 1 4.07 22.00 -12.39
C MET A 1 3.81 20.54 -12.03
N ILE A 2 2.77 19.87 -12.62
CA ILE A 2 2.51 18.43 -12.43
C ILE A 2 2.58 17.74 -13.79
N GLN A 3 3.36 16.65 -13.89
CA GLN A 3 3.54 15.88 -15.12
C GLN A 3 3.35 14.39 -14.87
N LEU A 4 2.67 13.70 -15.82
CA LEU A 4 2.51 12.26 -15.86
C LEU A 4 3.54 11.61 -16.80
N GLY A 5 3.90 10.36 -16.57
CA GLY A 5 4.77 9.59 -17.46
C GLY A 5 5.71 8.63 -16.70
N ASN A 6 6.87 9.09 -16.26
CA ASN A 6 7.80 8.34 -15.42
C ASN A 6 7.35 8.37 -13.94
N GLY A 7 6.21 7.80 -13.59
CA GLY A 7 5.51 8.09 -12.35
C GLY A 7 4.86 9.49 -12.44
N ILE A 8 4.69 10.16 -11.31
CA ILE A 8 4.12 11.51 -11.25
C ILE A 8 5.17 12.49 -10.75
N LEU A 9 5.51 13.48 -11.56
CA LEU A 9 6.41 14.57 -11.19
C LEU A 9 5.62 15.76 -10.67
N VAL A 10 6.05 16.29 -9.54
CA VAL A 10 5.61 17.57 -9.00
C VAL A 10 6.83 18.48 -8.86
N GLU A 11 6.85 19.58 -9.60
CA GLU A 11 7.87 20.60 -9.46
C GLU A 11 7.34 21.77 -8.64
N MET A 12 8.04 22.08 -7.56
CA MET A 12 7.64 23.09 -6.58
C MET A 12 8.89 23.68 -5.92
N ASN A 13 8.94 25.01 -5.85
CA ASN A 13 10.02 25.77 -5.19
C ASN A 13 11.44 25.34 -5.63
N GLY A 14 11.61 25.11 -6.95
CA GLY A 14 12.90 24.70 -7.51
C GLY A 14 13.31 23.25 -7.23
N CYS A 15 12.42 22.44 -6.66
CA CYS A 15 12.65 21.01 -6.39
C CYS A 15 11.69 20.15 -7.19
N SER A 16 12.18 18.98 -7.58
CA SER A 16 11.45 17.97 -8.34
C SER A 16 11.16 16.77 -7.45
N PHE A 17 9.88 16.55 -7.14
CA PHE A 17 9.38 15.42 -6.37
C PHE A 17 8.76 14.41 -7.32
N ARG A 18 9.25 13.16 -7.30
CA ARG A 18 8.73 12.11 -8.16
C ARG A 18 8.12 10.98 -7.37
N PHE A 19 6.82 10.79 -7.53
CA PHE A 19 6.06 9.73 -6.91
C PHE A 19 6.05 8.47 -7.78
N ASP A 20 6.34 7.33 -7.17
CA ASP A 20 6.35 6.00 -7.77
C ASP A 20 7.04 5.95 -9.16
N PRO A 21 8.32 6.35 -9.24
CA PRO A 21 9.05 6.46 -10.49
C PRO A 21 9.19 5.11 -11.19
N LYS A 22 9.01 5.06 -12.50
CA LYS A 22 9.39 3.89 -13.32
C LYS A 22 10.90 3.83 -13.59
N ARG A 23 11.56 4.99 -13.55
CA ARG A 23 13.01 5.17 -13.60
C ARG A 23 13.43 6.27 -12.65
N VAL A 24 14.48 6.02 -11.87
CA VAL A 24 15.06 7.00 -10.95
C VAL A 24 15.94 7.97 -11.74
N LEU A 25 15.78 9.25 -11.48
CA LEU A 25 16.60 10.33 -12.07
C LEU A 25 17.39 11.04 -10.94
N PRO A 26 18.65 11.44 -11.20
CA PRO A 26 19.55 11.91 -10.14
C PRO A 26 19.12 13.25 -9.50
N ASP A 27 18.46 14.10 -10.27
CA ASP A 27 18.07 15.46 -9.85
C ASP A 27 16.64 15.53 -9.27
N GLU A 28 16.06 14.36 -8.96
CA GLU A 28 14.69 14.27 -8.44
C GLU A 28 14.65 13.54 -7.09
N ILE A 29 13.80 14.03 -6.20
CA ILE A 29 13.49 13.35 -4.94
C ILE A 29 12.47 12.25 -5.25
N SER A 30 12.94 11.00 -5.26
CA SER A 30 12.08 9.84 -5.50
C SER A 30 11.31 9.47 -4.23
N MET A 31 10.02 9.20 -4.38
CA MET A 31 9.15 8.71 -3.29
C MET A 31 8.46 7.43 -3.73
N ILE A 32 8.46 6.40 -2.87
CA ILE A 32 7.80 5.12 -3.14
C ILE A 32 6.67 4.93 -2.14
N SER A 33 5.45 4.92 -2.65
CA SER A 33 4.25 4.81 -1.81
C SER A 33 4.14 3.43 -1.14
N HIS A 34 4.41 2.34 -1.88
CA HIS A 34 4.31 0.97 -1.37
C HIS A 34 5.05 -0.05 -2.28
N ALA A 35 5.08 -1.31 -1.86
CA ALA A 35 5.92 -2.34 -2.48
C ALA A 35 5.24 -3.16 -3.60
N HIS A 36 4.10 -2.75 -4.15
CA HIS A 36 3.55 -3.38 -5.35
C HIS A 36 4.40 -3.08 -6.58
N SER A 37 4.46 -4.02 -7.50
CA SER A 37 5.44 -3.98 -8.62
C SER A 37 5.19 -2.86 -9.62
N ASP A 38 3.98 -2.43 -9.76
CA ASP A 38 3.55 -1.33 -10.64
C ASP A 38 3.87 0.06 -10.07
N HIS A 39 4.20 0.15 -8.78
CA HIS A 39 4.68 1.37 -8.11
C HIS A 39 6.21 1.42 -7.96
N LEU A 40 6.91 0.42 -8.46
CA LEU A 40 8.36 0.31 -8.31
C LEU A 40 9.10 0.61 -9.62
N PRO A 41 10.32 1.16 -9.54
CA PRO A 41 11.16 1.36 -10.70
C PRO A 41 11.65 0.03 -11.29
N SER A 42 11.94 0.03 -12.59
CA SER A 42 12.53 -1.11 -13.28
C SER A 42 13.97 -1.40 -12.84
N SER A 43 14.68 -0.39 -12.32
CA SER A 43 16.06 -0.51 -11.82
C SER A 43 16.21 0.22 -10.49
N PHE A 44 16.91 -0.41 -9.53
CA PHE A 44 17.20 0.11 -8.20
C PHE A 44 18.67 0.49 -8.01
N LYS A 45 19.42 0.64 -9.10
CA LYS A 45 20.86 0.91 -9.03
C LYS A 45 21.10 2.25 -8.34
N GLN A 46 21.83 2.24 -7.22
CA GLN A 46 22.18 3.42 -6.41
C GLN A 46 20.96 4.30 -6.03
N MET A 47 19.82 3.66 -5.76
CA MET A 47 18.60 4.38 -5.45
C MET A 47 18.57 4.85 -3.99
N SER A 48 18.23 6.12 -3.78
CA SER A 48 17.67 6.63 -2.54
C SER A 48 16.23 7.07 -2.77
N ALA A 49 15.36 6.87 -1.79
CA ALA A 49 13.97 7.29 -1.87
C ALA A 49 13.38 7.59 -0.48
N ILE A 50 12.37 8.44 -0.46
CA ILE A 50 11.50 8.57 0.70
C ILE A 50 10.50 7.41 0.62
N CYS A 51 10.55 6.51 1.59
CA CYS A 51 9.61 5.40 1.74
C CYS A 51 9.66 4.87 3.17
N SER A 52 8.62 4.16 3.59
CA SER A 52 8.63 3.55 4.91
C SER A 52 9.69 2.43 5.01
N PRO A 53 10.26 2.18 6.20
CA PRO A 53 11.16 1.04 6.42
C PRO A 53 10.54 -0.29 6.01
N VAL A 54 9.25 -0.47 6.26
CA VAL A 54 8.52 -1.69 5.88
C VAL A 54 8.46 -1.86 4.36
N THR A 55 8.19 -0.79 3.61
CA THR A 55 8.22 -0.81 2.14
C THR A 55 9.61 -1.20 1.62
N ARG A 56 10.68 -0.61 2.16
CA ARG A 56 12.08 -0.97 1.83
C ARG A 56 12.34 -2.47 2.07
N ASP A 57 11.96 -2.98 3.25
CA ASP A 57 12.22 -4.36 3.64
C ASP A 57 11.45 -5.35 2.77
N MET A 58 10.21 -5.02 2.40
CA MET A 58 9.43 -5.80 1.42
C MET A 58 10.07 -5.83 0.03
N ILE A 59 10.59 -4.70 -0.44
CA ILE A 59 11.33 -4.62 -1.72
C ILE A 59 12.59 -5.50 -1.65
N LYS A 60 13.34 -5.41 -0.55
CA LYS A 60 14.51 -6.27 -0.33
C LYS A 60 14.13 -7.74 -0.36
N ALA A 61 13.12 -8.15 0.38
CA ALA A 61 12.69 -9.55 0.46
C ALA A 61 12.20 -10.11 -0.89
N ARG A 62 11.49 -9.31 -1.69
CA ARG A 62 10.85 -9.78 -2.93
C ARG A 62 11.70 -9.61 -4.18
N ARG A 63 12.53 -8.58 -4.24
CA ARG A 63 13.31 -8.19 -5.42
C ARG A 63 14.82 -8.38 -5.21
N ASN A 64 15.25 -8.66 -3.99
CA ASN A 64 16.67 -8.67 -3.59
C ASN A 64 17.35 -7.35 -4.00
N LYS A 65 16.71 -6.21 -3.73
CA LYS A 65 17.18 -4.88 -4.06
C LYS A 65 17.25 -4.02 -2.80
N GLU A 66 18.32 -3.23 -2.71
CA GLU A 66 18.53 -2.28 -1.63
C GLU A 66 18.09 -0.87 -2.07
N ILE A 67 17.43 -0.17 -1.15
CA ILE A 67 17.07 1.24 -1.28
C ILE A 67 17.59 1.95 -0.04
N ALA A 68 18.34 3.03 -0.22
CA ALA A 68 18.67 3.93 0.87
C ALA A 68 17.45 4.81 1.18
N ILE A 69 17.00 4.79 2.43
CA ILE A 69 15.93 5.70 2.87
C ILE A 69 16.53 7.09 3.06
N CYS A 70 15.91 8.08 2.45
CA CYS A 70 16.18 9.50 2.69
C CYS A 70 14.92 10.19 3.24
N SER A 71 15.06 11.44 3.63
CA SER A 71 13.97 12.30 4.10
C SER A 71 14.12 13.70 3.53
N ASP A 72 13.02 14.44 3.51
CA ASP A 72 12.99 15.86 3.16
C ASP A 72 11.99 16.54 4.10
N ASP A 73 12.37 17.66 4.69
CA ASP A 73 11.56 18.36 5.71
C ASP A 73 10.22 18.88 5.18
N ARG A 74 10.07 18.98 3.85
CA ARG A 74 8.83 19.38 3.18
C ARG A 74 7.86 18.21 2.99
N VAL A 75 8.31 16.96 3.24
CA VAL A 75 7.52 15.76 2.98
C VAL A 75 7.04 15.15 4.28
N THR A 76 5.74 15.05 4.44
CA THR A 76 5.09 14.32 5.55
C THR A 76 4.56 12.97 5.06
N GLU A 77 5.03 11.88 5.65
CA GLU A 77 4.51 10.54 5.40
C GLU A 77 3.25 10.30 6.22
N LEU A 78 2.15 9.90 5.58
CA LEU A 78 0.86 9.58 6.19
C LEU A 78 0.49 8.13 5.92
N GLU A 79 -0.31 7.50 6.79
CA GLU A 79 -0.79 6.14 6.58
C GLU A 79 -1.72 6.07 5.36
N ALA A 80 -1.44 5.16 4.43
CA ALA A 80 -2.29 4.92 3.27
C ALA A 80 -3.29 3.77 3.47
N GLY A 81 -3.03 2.85 4.41
CA GLY A 81 -3.95 1.75 4.74
C GLY A 81 -4.07 0.65 3.68
N HIS A 82 -3.35 0.75 2.57
CA HIS A 82 -3.47 -0.19 1.46
C HIS A 82 -2.82 -1.54 1.77
N ILE A 83 -1.51 -1.57 1.97
CA ILE A 83 -0.75 -2.73 2.45
C ILE A 83 0.20 -2.29 3.58
N ALA A 84 0.80 -3.24 4.28
CA ALA A 84 1.78 -2.93 5.32
C ALA A 84 2.90 -2.02 4.76
N GLY A 85 3.18 -0.93 5.46
CA GLY A 85 4.17 0.07 5.08
C GLY A 85 3.75 1.05 4.00
N SER A 86 2.56 0.94 3.40
CA SER A 86 2.08 1.90 2.41
C SER A 86 1.91 3.30 3.00
N LYS A 87 2.34 4.32 2.25
CA LYS A 87 2.30 5.73 2.67
C LYS A 87 1.67 6.62 1.60
N MET A 88 0.90 7.60 2.06
CA MET A 88 0.59 8.81 1.32
C MET A 88 1.68 9.84 1.62
N PHE A 89 1.92 10.75 0.69
CA PHE A 89 2.91 11.82 0.85
C PHE A 89 2.23 13.18 0.71
N LEU A 90 2.31 13.98 1.77
CA LEU A 90 1.98 15.39 1.72
C LEU A 90 3.28 16.18 1.52
N VAL A 91 3.37 16.90 0.42
CA VAL A 91 4.48 17.80 0.13
C VAL A 91 4.02 19.23 0.40
N ASP A 92 4.65 19.86 1.37
CA ASP A 92 4.34 21.22 1.80
C ASP A 92 5.18 22.25 1.03
N GLY A 93 4.56 23.37 0.62
CA GLY A 93 5.17 24.48 -0.08
C GLY A 93 4.22 25.67 -0.15
N GLU A 94 4.38 26.56 -1.13
CA GLU A 94 3.40 27.62 -1.41
C GLU A 94 2.02 27.02 -1.75
N THR A 95 2.03 25.83 -2.31
CA THR A 95 0.86 25.00 -2.62
C THR A 95 1.13 23.62 -2.08
N SER A 96 0.26 23.10 -1.23
CA SER A 96 0.40 21.75 -0.67
C SER A 96 -0.15 20.70 -1.63
N VAL A 97 0.62 19.63 -1.84
CA VAL A 97 0.24 18.53 -2.73
C VAL A 97 0.18 17.22 -1.94
N LEU A 98 -0.98 16.55 -1.96
CA LEU A 98 -1.14 15.21 -1.39
C LEU A 98 -1.18 14.17 -2.51
N TYR A 99 -0.24 13.23 -2.48
CA TYR A 99 -0.25 12.02 -3.29
C TYR A 99 -0.67 10.83 -2.44
N THR A 100 -1.72 10.13 -2.84
CA THR A 100 -2.25 9.01 -2.04
C THR A 100 -1.54 7.69 -2.29
N GLY A 101 -0.91 7.49 -3.46
CA GLY A 101 -0.68 6.14 -3.95
C GLY A 101 -1.98 5.36 -3.95
N ASP A 102 -1.90 4.04 -3.76
CA ASP A 102 -3.06 3.22 -3.46
C ASP A 102 -3.42 3.37 -1.99
N PHE A 103 -4.70 3.55 -1.68
CA PHE A 103 -5.12 3.80 -0.31
C PHE A 103 -6.36 2.99 0.09
N CYS A 104 -6.56 2.84 1.39
CA CYS A 104 -7.75 2.21 1.97
C CYS A 104 -8.18 2.96 3.24
N THR A 105 -9.44 3.35 3.29
CA THR A 105 -10.02 4.06 4.44
C THR A 105 -10.58 3.12 5.51
N ARG A 106 -10.55 1.80 5.27
CA ARG A 106 -10.92 0.78 6.24
C ARG A 106 -9.70 0.38 7.06
N GLU A 107 -9.87 0.31 8.37
CA GLU A 107 -8.86 -0.26 9.26
C GLU A 107 -8.74 -1.76 9.03
N LYS A 108 -7.51 -2.25 9.00
CA LYS A 108 -7.18 -3.68 8.86
C LYS A 108 -6.24 -4.06 9.99
N GLU A 109 -6.18 -5.34 10.32
CA GLU A 109 -5.29 -5.82 11.38
C GLU A 109 -3.82 -5.42 11.16
N GLN A 110 -3.40 -5.31 9.91
CA GLN A 110 -2.00 -5.05 9.54
C GLN A 110 -1.72 -3.60 9.14
N THR A 111 -2.74 -2.78 8.94
CA THR A 111 -2.60 -1.41 8.45
C THR A 111 -3.60 -0.46 9.11
N LYS A 112 -3.12 0.70 9.51
CA LYS A 112 -4.00 1.80 9.92
C LYS A 112 -4.67 2.40 8.71
N ALA A 113 -5.96 2.69 8.81
CA ALA A 113 -6.74 3.32 7.76
C ALA A 113 -6.12 4.65 7.30
N ALA A 114 -6.21 4.94 6.01
CA ALA A 114 -5.94 6.27 5.50
C ALA A 114 -6.92 7.27 6.11
N LYS A 115 -6.41 8.40 6.57
CA LYS A 115 -7.23 9.50 7.12
C LYS A 115 -7.19 10.70 6.19
N PRO A 116 -8.33 11.37 5.95
CA PRO A 116 -8.36 12.58 5.14
C PRO A 116 -7.36 13.62 5.65
N ARG A 117 -6.67 14.28 4.73
CA ARG A 117 -5.76 15.38 5.04
C ARG A 117 -6.06 16.55 4.11
N LYS A 118 -6.15 17.74 4.67
CA LYS A 118 -6.35 18.94 3.87
C LYS A 118 -5.11 19.22 3.02
N CYS A 119 -5.32 19.56 1.76
CA CYS A 119 -4.30 19.93 0.80
C CYS A 119 -4.90 20.87 -0.25
N ASP A 120 -4.06 21.57 -1.02
CA ASP A 120 -4.51 22.43 -2.13
C ASP A 120 -4.69 21.60 -3.39
N ILE A 121 -3.83 20.62 -3.62
CA ILE A 121 -3.89 19.71 -4.77
C ILE A 121 -3.89 18.25 -4.26
N LEU A 122 -4.87 17.50 -4.72
CA LEU A 122 -4.97 16.04 -4.45
C LEU A 122 -4.65 15.27 -5.73
N ILE A 123 -3.67 14.36 -5.63
CA ILE A 123 -3.36 13.36 -6.65
C ILE A 123 -3.73 12.00 -6.08
N THR A 124 -4.76 11.37 -6.64
CA THR A 124 -5.36 10.15 -6.08
C THR A 124 -5.61 9.11 -7.15
N GLU A 125 -5.62 7.84 -6.73
CA GLU A 125 -6.12 6.74 -7.53
C GLU A 125 -7.64 6.84 -7.74
N ALA A 126 -8.16 6.09 -8.71
CA ALA A 126 -9.58 5.90 -8.96
C ALA A 126 -9.88 4.50 -9.51
N THR A 127 -9.21 3.48 -8.97
CA THR A 127 -9.32 2.08 -9.42
C THR A 127 -10.76 1.59 -9.44
N TYR A 128 -11.53 1.95 -8.42
CA TYR A 128 -12.96 1.64 -8.30
C TYR A 128 -13.84 2.89 -8.41
N GLY A 129 -13.39 3.90 -9.13
CA GLY A 129 -14.06 5.20 -9.27
C GLY A 129 -15.29 5.22 -10.17
N LYS A 130 -15.84 4.08 -10.54
CA LYS A 130 -17.07 3.99 -11.36
C LYS A 130 -18.25 3.49 -10.52
N PRO A 131 -19.48 3.99 -10.78
CA PRO A 131 -20.68 3.65 -9.99
C PRO A 131 -21.02 2.15 -9.95
N GLN A 132 -20.56 1.36 -10.91
CA GLN A 132 -20.78 -0.08 -10.93
C GLN A 132 -19.99 -0.86 -9.87
N TYR A 133 -18.95 -0.28 -9.29
CA TYR A 133 -18.16 -0.91 -8.24
C TYR A 133 -18.79 -0.67 -6.87
N VAL A 134 -19.83 -1.45 -6.60
CA VAL A 134 -20.47 -1.48 -5.29
C VAL A 134 -20.06 -2.78 -4.61
N PHE A 135 -19.31 -2.68 -3.54
CA PHE A 135 -18.83 -3.83 -2.78
C PHE A 135 -19.74 -4.06 -1.57
N PRO A 136 -20.01 -5.34 -1.24
CA PRO A 136 -20.68 -5.67 0.01
C PRO A 136 -19.79 -5.29 1.21
N ASP A 137 -20.38 -5.35 2.39
CA ASP A 137 -19.63 -5.14 3.63
C ASP A 137 -18.49 -6.15 3.75
N HIS A 138 -17.34 -5.67 4.22
CA HIS A 138 -16.15 -6.50 4.33
C HIS A 138 -16.31 -7.65 5.31
N ASP A 139 -16.89 -7.38 6.48
CA ASP A 139 -17.05 -8.38 7.53
C ASP A 139 -18.07 -9.45 7.14
N GLU A 140 -19.09 -9.07 6.37
CA GLU A 140 -20.03 -10.01 5.75
C GLU A 140 -19.31 -10.96 4.79
N ILE A 141 -18.49 -10.42 3.86
CA ILE A 141 -17.71 -11.25 2.92
C ILE A 141 -16.72 -12.16 3.64
N MET A 142 -16.06 -11.66 4.69
CA MET A 142 -15.13 -12.48 5.47
C MET A 142 -15.84 -13.56 6.26
N SER A 143 -17.08 -13.33 6.70
CA SER A 143 -17.92 -14.37 7.33
C SER A 143 -18.28 -15.45 6.33
N ILE A 144 -18.79 -15.08 5.16
CA ILE A 144 -19.12 -16.03 4.08
C ILE A 144 -17.89 -16.88 3.69
N ALA A 145 -16.73 -16.26 3.56
CA ALA A 145 -15.50 -16.96 3.24
C ALA A 145 -15.08 -17.96 4.32
N ARG A 146 -15.21 -17.61 5.60
CA ARG A 146 -14.93 -18.52 6.73
C ARG A 146 -15.89 -19.70 6.76
N ASP A 147 -17.19 -19.44 6.60
CA ASP A 147 -18.21 -20.51 6.60
C ASP A 147 -17.95 -21.49 5.45
N TRP A 148 -17.63 -20.98 4.27
CA TRP A 148 -17.26 -21.81 3.13
C TRP A 148 -16.00 -22.66 3.39
N LEU A 149 -14.96 -22.08 3.98
CA LEU A 149 -13.74 -22.80 4.34
C LEU A 149 -14.00 -23.89 5.37
N GLN A 150 -14.80 -23.59 6.40
CA GLN A 150 -15.16 -24.56 7.44
C GLN A 150 -15.96 -25.72 6.86
N ASP A 151 -16.89 -25.47 5.94
CA ASP A 151 -17.66 -26.53 5.27
C ASP A 151 -16.76 -27.46 4.44
N ILE A 152 -15.79 -26.90 3.69
CA ILE A 152 -14.84 -27.71 2.89
C ILE A 152 -13.95 -28.55 3.80
N VAL A 153 -13.36 -27.96 4.83
CA VAL A 153 -12.47 -28.66 5.77
C VAL A 153 -13.23 -29.71 6.59
N GLY A 154 -14.46 -29.40 7.01
CA GLY A 154 -15.32 -30.33 7.75
C GLY A 154 -15.75 -31.57 6.93
N LYS A 155 -15.60 -31.52 5.62
CA LYS A 155 -15.84 -32.64 4.68
C LYS A 155 -14.54 -33.30 4.20
N ASP A 156 -13.44 -33.15 4.92
CA ASP A 156 -12.08 -33.61 4.54
C ASP A 156 -11.63 -33.07 3.15
N GLY A 157 -12.19 -31.94 2.73
CA GLY A 157 -11.84 -31.30 1.48
C GLY A 157 -10.60 -30.41 1.61
N CYS A 158 -10.07 -29.99 0.45
CA CYS A 158 -8.96 -29.02 0.36
C CYS A 158 -9.45 -27.75 -0.33
N ALA A 159 -9.38 -26.61 0.37
CA ALA A 159 -9.68 -25.32 -0.19
C ALA A 159 -8.41 -24.65 -0.73
N VAL A 160 -8.49 -24.13 -1.96
CA VAL A 160 -7.39 -23.39 -2.59
C VAL A 160 -7.79 -21.94 -2.79
N LEU A 161 -7.04 -21.03 -2.17
CA LEU A 161 -7.26 -19.59 -2.25
C LEU A 161 -6.18 -18.92 -3.11
N TYR A 162 -6.60 -18.23 -4.16
CA TYR A 162 -5.70 -17.43 -4.98
C TYR A 162 -5.74 -15.97 -4.52
N ALA A 163 -4.62 -15.45 -4.05
CA ALA A 163 -4.50 -14.08 -3.59
C ALA A 163 -3.19 -13.44 -4.07
N TYR A 164 -3.21 -12.11 -4.23
CA TYR A 164 -1.98 -11.37 -4.48
C TYR A 164 -1.01 -11.51 -3.32
N PRO A 165 0.30 -11.68 -3.59
CA PRO A 165 1.31 -11.95 -2.56
C PRO A 165 1.46 -10.87 -1.49
N LEU A 166 1.14 -9.60 -1.81
CA LEU A 166 1.14 -8.51 -0.84
C LEU A 166 -0.28 -7.95 -0.63
N GLY A 167 -0.66 -7.79 0.62
CA GLY A 167 -1.95 -7.28 1.07
C GLY A 167 -2.99 -8.39 1.20
N LYS A 168 -3.55 -8.86 0.08
CA LYS A 168 -4.64 -9.85 0.07
C LYS A 168 -4.31 -11.17 0.77
N SER A 169 -3.15 -11.76 0.50
CA SER A 169 -2.76 -13.02 1.13
C SER A 169 -2.60 -12.89 2.65
N GLN A 170 -2.05 -11.78 3.12
CA GLN A 170 -1.91 -11.51 4.54
C GLN A 170 -3.29 -11.29 5.20
N GLU A 171 -4.18 -10.53 4.55
CA GLU A 171 -5.52 -10.25 5.04
C GLU A 171 -6.33 -11.55 5.24
N VAL A 172 -6.30 -12.45 4.26
CA VAL A 172 -6.95 -13.77 4.36
C VAL A 172 -6.31 -14.64 5.45
N SER A 173 -4.97 -14.73 5.50
CA SER A 173 -4.26 -15.59 6.47
C SER A 173 -4.48 -15.17 7.92
N VAL A 174 -4.69 -13.90 8.18
CA VAL A 174 -4.91 -13.38 9.54
C VAL A 174 -6.34 -13.62 9.97
N SER A 175 -7.32 -13.44 9.11
CA SER A 175 -8.73 -13.68 9.42
C SER A 175 -9.03 -15.14 9.80
N GLU A 176 -8.21 -16.09 9.34
CA GLU A 176 -8.30 -17.50 9.74
C GLU A 176 -7.76 -17.75 11.14
N ARG A 177 -6.71 -17.05 11.57
CA ARG A 177 -6.09 -17.24 12.89
C ARG A 177 -6.97 -16.73 14.04
N SER A 178 -7.75 -15.69 13.81
CA SER A 178 -8.67 -15.15 14.83
C SER A 178 -9.85 -16.07 15.14
N SER A 179 -10.13 -17.07 14.30
CA SER A 179 -11.19 -18.06 14.49
C SER A 179 -10.70 -19.36 15.18
N SER A 180 -9.39 -19.60 15.28
CA SER A 180 -8.80 -20.75 15.95
C SER A 180 -8.24 -20.40 17.33
N SER A 181 -9.11 -19.98 18.25
CA SER A 181 -8.79 -20.09 19.68
C SER A 181 -8.75 -21.57 20.02
N PRO A 182 -7.62 -22.12 20.55
CA PRO A 182 -7.63 -23.48 21.02
C PRO A 182 -8.60 -23.58 22.18
N SER A 183 -9.70 -24.30 21.99
CA SER A 183 -10.47 -24.78 23.13
C SER A 183 -9.51 -25.61 23.97
N SER A 184 -9.21 -25.14 25.16
CA SER A 184 -8.56 -25.95 26.19
C SER A 184 -9.35 -27.24 26.34
N ARG A 185 -8.84 -28.32 25.75
CA ARG A 185 -9.22 -29.67 26.20
C ARG A 185 -8.20 -30.04 27.24
N ASP A 186 -8.59 -29.84 28.48
CA ASP A 186 -7.95 -30.45 29.61
C ASP A 186 -8.01 -31.98 29.44
N CYS A 187 -6.85 -32.62 29.52
CA CYS A 187 -6.69 -34.00 29.89
C CYS A 187 -5.83 -34.05 31.13
#